data_b1a62243502755cb339424535b61a097
#
_entry.id   b1a62243502755cb339424535b61a097
#
_cell.length_a   1.000
_cell.length_b   1.000
_cell.length_c   1.000
_cell.angle_alpha   90.00
_cell.angle_beta   90.00
_cell.angle_gamma   90.00
#
_symmetry.space_group_name_H-M   'P 1'
#
loop_
_entity.id
_entity.type
_entity.pdbx_description
1 polymer ?
#
loop_
_entity_poly.entity_id
_entity_poly.type
_entity_poly.pdbx_seq_one_letter_code
_entity_poly.pdbx_strand_id
1 'polypeptide(L)'
;MPRVFLVVMDSVGIGGAPDADKYFNGEISDFGSNTVLHIAQYMEKLGRPLKLPQLNSLGLGSAIFHSVGIEHPDLPVSNNANWAVGRETSKGKDTPSGHWEIAGLPVTWDWHYFTEKTNSFPKEIIKSICEISGVNGILGNKHASGIEIIEEFGQLHVETSMPICYTSADSVFQIAAHETAFGLDRLYELCEKLSPMIHSLNIGRVIARPFLGSKDEGWRRTKNRKDYAMVPPSPVLIDWVKAAGRKTYSIGKIGDIFSMRNIDFNVKGSDADLMQKLEEHT
;
A
#
# COMPACT_ATOMS: atom_id res chain seq x y z
N MET A 1 -22.12 13.06 -20.19
CA MET A 1 -20.77 12.75 -20.70
C MET A 1 -20.48 11.31 -20.33
N PRO A 2 -19.78 10.55 -21.16
CA PRO A 2 -19.40 9.18 -20.78
C PRO A 2 -18.48 9.21 -19.56
N ARG A 3 -18.68 8.27 -18.64
CA ARG A 3 -17.86 8.03 -17.46
C ARG A 3 -17.20 6.66 -17.56
N VAL A 4 -16.00 6.52 -17.02
CA VAL A 4 -15.27 5.25 -16.93
C VAL A 4 -14.89 5.03 -15.48
N PHE A 5 -15.15 3.83 -14.98
CA PHE A 5 -14.79 3.41 -13.64
C PHE A 5 -13.68 2.35 -13.75
N LEU A 6 -12.53 2.63 -13.18
CA LEU A 6 -11.45 1.65 -12.99
C LEU A 6 -11.43 1.28 -11.51
N VAL A 7 -11.92 0.09 -11.20
CA VAL A 7 -12.03 -0.38 -9.81
C VAL A 7 -10.96 -1.44 -9.55
N VAL A 8 -10.14 -1.21 -8.53
CA VAL A 8 -9.12 -2.15 -8.05
C VAL A 8 -9.56 -2.67 -6.69
N MET A 9 -9.76 -3.98 -6.57
CA MET A 9 -9.94 -4.63 -5.29
C MET A 9 -8.56 -4.85 -4.66
N ASP A 10 -8.23 -4.05 -3.68
CA ASP A 10 -6.93 -4.08 -3.01
C ASP A 10 -6.69 -5.44 -2.35
N SER A 11 -5.47 -5.93 -2.43
CA SER A 11 -5.03 -7.24 -1.91
C SER A 11 -5.72 -8.46 -2.54
N VAL A 12 -6.43 -8.31 -3.64
CA VAL A 12 -7.09 -9.43 -4.36
C VAL A 12 -6.27 -9.79 -5.60
N GLY A 13 -5.66 -10.97 -5.58
CA GLY A 13 -4.88 -11.51 -6.69
C GLY A 13 -5.41 -12.87 -7.14
N ILE A 14 -5.18 -13.18 -8.43
CA ILE A 14 -5.58 -14.46 -9.08
C ILE A 14 -4.37 -15.26 -9.59
N GLY A 15 -3.16 -14.90 -9.15
CA GLY A 15 -1.88 -15.52 -9.48
C GLY A 15 -0.73 -14.64 -9.04
N GLY A 16 0.45 -15.22 -8.85
CA GLY A 16 1.67 -14.49 -8.53
C GLY A 16 2.27 -13.76 -9.75
N ALA A 17 3.00 -12.66 -9.47
CA ALA A 17 3.81 -12.00 -10.48
C ALA A 17 4.91 -12.94 -11.02
N PRO A 18 5.49 -12.67 -12.21
CA PRO A 18 6.53 -13.52 -12.79
C PRO A 18 7.78 -13.70 -11.92
N ASP A 19 8.05 -12.76 -11.04
CA ASP A 19 9.20 -12.73 -10.12
C ASP A 19 8.80 -12.97 -8.66
N ALA A 20 7.60 -13.50 -8.40
CA ALA A 20 7.07 -13.73 -7.06
C ALA A 20 7.95 -14.65 -6.20
N ASP A 21 8.76 -15.52 -6.83
CA ASP A 21 9.73 -16.40 -6.16
C ASP A 21 10.87 -15.63 -5.47
N LYS A 22 11.11 -14.38 -5.83
CA LYS A 22 12.12 -13.50 -5.23
C LYS A 22 11.64 -12.79 -3.97
N TYR A 23 10.33 -12.82 -3.70
CA TYR A 23 9.71 -12.08 -2.61
C TYR A 23 9.15 -13.01 -1.54
N PHE A 24 9.24 -12.55 -0.30
CA PHE A 24 8.85 -13.31 0.86
C PHE A 24 8.11 -12.44 1.87
N ASN A 25 7.16 -13.04 2.59
CA ASN A 25 6.57 -12.48 3.78
C ASN A 25 7.04 -13.33 4.99
N GLY A 26 8.09 -12.89 5.66
CA GLY A 26 8.83 -13.72 6.60
C GLY A 26 9.53 -14.87 5.88
N GLU A 27 9.19 -16.11 6.23
CA GLU A 27 9.70 -17.34 5.58
C GLU A 27 8.81 -17.84 4.44
N ILE A 28 7.63 -17.24 4.24
CA ILE A 28 6.65 -17.66 3.25
C ILE A 28 6.94 -16.93 1.93
N SER A 29 7.23 -17.71 0.87
CA SER A 29 7.40 -17.19 -0.48
C SER A 29 6.08 -16.67 -1.05
N ASP A 30 6.13 -15.61 -1.85
CA ASP A 30 4.99 -15.12 -2.62
C ASP A 30 4.72 -15.98 -3.87
N PHE A 31 5.60 -16.95 -4.17
CA PHE A 31 5.37 -17.92 -5.25
C PHE A 31 4.08 -18.70 -5.03
N GLY A 32 3.24 -18.77 -6.08
CA GLY A 32 1.94 -19.46 -6.01
C GLY A 32 0.82 -18.66 -5.34
N SER A 33 1.04 -17.38 -5.04
CA SER A 33 0.00 -16.49 -4.48
C SER A 33 -1.24 -16.46 -5.36
N ASN A 34 -2.41 -16.73 -4.76
CA ASN A 34 -3.72 -16.62 -5.42
C ASN A 34 -4.80 -16.41 -4.34
N THR A 35 -5.05 -15.16 -4.00
CA THR A 35 -5.95 -14.80 -2.90
C THR A 35 -7.34 -15.42 -3.05
N VAL A 36 -7.94 -15.28 -4.22
CA VAL A 36 -9.33 -15.72 -4.44
C VAL A 36 -9.43 -17.25 -4.39
N LEU A 37 -8.54 -17.96 -5.08
CA LEU A 37 -8.54 -19.43 -5.09
C LEU A 37 -8.27 -20.01 -3.68
N HIS A 38 -7.30 -19.43 -2.97
CA HIS A 38 -6.97 -19.90 -1.62
C HIS A 38 -8.11 -19.65 -0.63
N ILE A 39 -8.84 -18.53 -0.76
CA ILE A 39 -10.05 -18.27 0.03
C ILE A 39 -11.11 -19.31 -0.29
N ALA A 40 -11.37 -19.60 -1.57
CA ALA A 40 -12.35 -20.60 -1.97
C ALA A 40 -12.01 -21.99 -1.40
N GLN A 41 -10.77 -22.44 -1.55
CA GLN A 41 -10.27 -23.70 -1.00
C GLN A 41 -10.36 -23.76 0.54
N TYR A 42 -10.08 -22.66 1.22
CA TYR A 42 -10.22 -22.61 2.68
C TYR A 42 -11.67 -22.66 3.11
N MET A 43 -12.56 -21.94 2.45
CA MET A 43 -13.99 -21.94 2.73
C MET A 43 -14.62 -23.31 2.46
N GLU A 44 -14.19 -24.00 1.41
CA GLU A 44 -14.62 -25.39 1.12
C GLU A 44 -14.28 -26.34 2.29
N LYS A 45 -13.04 -26.27 2.82
CA LYS A 45 -12.61 -27.05 4.00
C LYS A 45 -13.48 -26.80 5.24
N LEU A 46 -14.05 -25.60 5.36
CA LEU A 46 -14.97 -25.24 6.45
C LEU A 46 -16.43 -25.65 6.18
N GLY A 47 -16.73 -26.28 5.02
CA GLY A 47 -18.09 -26.58 4.61
C GLY A 47 -18.93 -25.31 4.31
N ARG A 48 -18.29 -24.20 3.98
CA ARG A 48 -18.91 -22.89 3.70
C ARG A 48 -18.52 -22.41 2.30
N PRO A 49 -19.18 -22.85 1.22
CA PRO A 49 -18.80 -22.51 -0.14
C PRO A 49 -18.78 -21.00 -0.37
N LEU A 50 -17.76 -20.52 -1.10
CA LEU A 50 -17.60 -19.12 -1.44
C LEU A 50 -18.61 -18.71 -2.52
N LYS A 51 -19.47 -17.74 -2.22
CA LYS A 51 -20.54 -17.29 -3.13
C LYS A 51 -20.21 -15.93 -3.72
N LEU A 52 -19.75 -15.91 -4.96
CA LEU A 52 -19.42 -14.69 -5.72
C LEU A 52 -20.19 -14.66 -7.07
N PRO A 53 -21.54 -14.73 -7.07
CA PRO A 53 -22.30 -14.92 -8.31
C PRO A 53 -22.06 -13.82 -9.34
N GLN A 54 -21.95 -12.57 -8.93
CA GLN A 54 -21.72 -11.44 -9.82
C GLN A 54 -20.32 -11.49 -10.45
N LEU A 55 -19.29 -11.68 -9.63
CA LEU A 55 -17.90 -11.77 -10.13
C LEU A 55 -17.70 -13.00 -11.00
N ASN A 56 -18.33 -14.12 -10.66
CA ASN A 56 -18.32 -15.33 -11.49
C ASN A 56 -19.02 -15.07 -12.85
N SER A 57 -20.14 -14.36 -12.87
CA SER A 57 -20.80 -13.99 -14.12
C SER A 57 -19.96 -13.05 -14.98
N LEU A 58 -19.08 -12.23 -14.36
CA LEU A 58 -18.12 -11.37 -15.03
C LEU A 58 -16.84 -12.11 -15.48
N GLY A 59 -16.70 -13.40 -15.19
CA GLY A 59 -15.60 -14.24 -15.66
C GLY A 59 -14.46 -14.43 -14.68
N LEU A 60 -14.65 -14.17 -13.38
CA LEU A 60 -13.59 -14.34 -12.37
C LEU A 60 -13.01 -15.76 -12.36
N GLY A 61 -13.86 -16.80 -12.37
CA GLY A 61 -13.42 -18.20 -12.43
C GLY A 61 -12.65 -18.51 -13.71
N SER A 62 -13.09 -17.97 -14.86
CA SER A 62 -12.37 -18.10 -16.13
C SER A 62 -11.00 -17.45 -16.09
N ALA A 63 -10.89 -16.27 -15.50
CA ALA A 63 -9.62 -15.57 -15.35
C ALA A 63 -8.65 -16.32 -14.43
N ILE A 64 -9.14 -16.90 -13.32
CA ILE A 64 -8.35 -17.74 -12.41
C ILE A 64 -7.85 -18.98 -13.14
N PHE A 65 -8.75 -19.70 -13.82
CA PHE A 65 -8.36 -20.87 -14.59
C PHE A 65 -7.30 -20.55 -15.65
N HIS A 66 -7.47 -19.46 -16.38
CA HIS A 66 -6.48 -19.03 -17.37
C HIS A 66 -5.13 -18.63 -16.75
N SER A 67 -5.15 -18.05 -15.55
CA SER A 67 -3.94 -17.62 -14.84
C SER A 67 -3.11 -18.79 -14.30
N VAL A 68 -3.76 -19.78 -13.66
CA VAL A 68 -3.05 -20.81 -12.89
C VAL A 68 -3.42 -22.26 -13.29
N GLY A 69 -4.36 -22.47 -14.22
CA GLY A 69 -4.78 -23.79 -14.70
C GLY A 69 -5.59 -24.61 -13.70
N ILE A 70 -6.14 -24.00 -12.66
CA ILE A 70 -6.87 -24.67 -11.58
C ILE A 70 -8.35 -24.29 -11.63
N GLU A 71 -9.22 -25.27 -11.69
CA GLU A 71 -10.68 -25.10 -11.53
C GLU A 71 -11.09 -25.27 -10.07
N HIS A 72 -12.16 -24.56 -9.67
CA HIS A 72 -12.76 -24.71 -8.35
C HIS A 72 -14.29 -24.63 -8.48
N PRO A 73 -15.07 -25.49 -7.77
CA PRO A 73 -16.53 -25.52 -7.89
C PRO A 73 -17.21 -24.17 -7.61
N ASP A 74 -16.68 -23.40 -6.65
CA ASP A 74 -17.22 -22.07 -6.28
C ASP A 74 -16.81 -20.96 -7.25
N LEU A 75 -15.90 -21.25 -8.18
CA LEU A 75 -15.33 -20.31 -9.16
C LEU A 75 -15.49 -20.88 -10.59
N PRO A 76 -16.73 -21.09 -11.05
CA PRO A 76 -17.01 -21.72 -12.33
C PRO A 76 -16.49 -20.88 -13.50
N VAL A 77 -16.04 -21.57 -14.55
CA VAL A 77 -15.70 -20.93 -15.82
C VAL A 77 -16.97 -20.37 -16.46
N SER A 78 -16.95 -19.11 -16.84
CA SER A 78 -18.07 -18.38 -17.46
C SER A 78 -17.58 -17.48 -18.59
N ASN A 79 -18.38 -17.37 -19.65
CA ASN A 79 -18.10 -16.54 -20.81
C ASN A 79 -19.12 -15.42 -21.02
N ASN A 80 -19.82 -15.03 -19.96
CA ASN A 80 -20.92 -14.05 -20.04
C ASN A 80 -20.45 -12.58 -20.09
N ALA A 81 -19.16 -12.33 -19.94
CA ALA A 81 -18.60 -10.99 -19.96
C ALA A 81 -17.23 -10.97 -20.66
N ASN A 82 -16.71 -9.78 -20.90
CA ASN A 82 -15.34 -9.60 -21.36
C ASN A 82 -14.41 -9.63 -20.15
N TRP A 83 -13.44 -10.52 -20.15
CA TRP A 83 -12.44 -10.64 -19.11
C TRP A 83 -11.06 -10.86 -19.75
N ALA A 84 -10.03 -10.55 -18.99
CA ALA A 84 -8.64 -10.79 -19.38
C ALA A 84 -7.79 -11.04 -18.13
N VAL A 85 -6.60 -11.60 -18.35
CA VAL A 85 -5.58 -11.74 -17.30
C VAL A 85 -4.41 -10.86 -17.67
N GLY A 86 -4.12 -9.87 -16.82
CA GLY A 86 -2.92 -9.06 -16.90
C GLY A 86 -1.78 -9.76 -16.16
N ARG A 87 -0.58 -9.74 -16.75
CA ARG A 87 0.65 -10.17 -16.08
C ARG A 87 1.51 -8.94 -15.86
N GLU A 88 1.88 -8.69 -14.62
CA GLU A 88 2.74 -7.57 -14.25
C GLU A 88 4.11 -7.69 -14.90
N THR A 89 4.60 -6.59 -15.46
CA THR A 89 5.96 -6.46 -16.01
C THR A 89 6.83 -5.55 -15.14
N SER A 90 6.20 -4.76 -14.26
CA SER A 90 6.90 -3.96 -13.27
C SER A 90 7.70 -4.83 -12.32
N LYS A 91 8.86 -4.33 -11.93
CA LYS A 91 9.68 -4.95 -10.90
C LYS A 91 9.20 -4.53 -9.51
N GLY A 92 9.29 -5.48 -8.57
CA GLY A 92 9.04 -5.19 -7.17
C GLY A 92 7.64 -5.57 -6.71
N LYS A 93 7.43 -5.43 -5.42
CA LYS A 93 6.23 -5.85 -4.69
C LYS A 93 5.49 -4.66 -4.06
N ASP A 94 5.82 -3.44 -4.45
CA ASP A 94 5.22 -2.26 -3.84
C ASP A 94 3.91 -1.85 -4.51
N THR A 95 2.99 -1.29 -3.74
CA THR A 95 1.69 -0.80 -4.23
C THR A 95 1.80 0.15 -5.43
N PRO A 96 2.74 1.11 -5.49
CA PRO A 96 2.94 1.96 -6.67
C PRO A 96 3.21 1.18 -7.95
N SER A 97 4.00 0.09 -7.91
CA SER A 97 4.35 -0.70 -9.11
C SER A 97 3.12 -1.15 -9.88
N GLY A 98 2.23 -1.88 -9.24
CA GLY A 98 1.03 -2.40 -9.89
C GLY A 98 0.05 -1.30 -10.32
N HIS A 99 -0.16 -0.27 -9.49
CA HIS A 99 -1.09 0.81 -9.81
C HIS A 99 -0.57 1.71 -10.94
N TRP A 100 0.72 2.02 -10.95
CA TRP A 100 1.31 2.82 -12.04
C TRP A 100 1.29 2.04 -13.35
N GLU A 101 1.57 0.73 -13.31
CA GLU A 101 1.49 -0.11 -14.51
C GLU A 101 0.07 -0.19 -15.06
N ILE A 102 -0.95 -0.41 -14.21
CA ILE A 102 -2.37 -0.34 -14.63
C ILE A 102 -2.70 1.03 -15.24
N ALA A 103 -2.06 2.10 -14.74
CA ALA A 103 -2.21 3.46 -15.27
C ALA A 103 -1.28 3.77 -16.47
N GLY A 104 -0.58 2.77 -17.02
CA GLY A 104 0.23 2.88 -18.24
C GLY A 104 1.71 3.21 -18.00
N LEU A 105 2.22 3.11 -16.77
CA LEU A 105 3.62 3.32 -16.44
C LEU A 105 4.22 2.09 -15.74
N PRO A 106 4.73 1.10 -16.47
CA PRO A 106 5.48 0.00 -15.88
C PRO A 106 6.75 0.49 -15.16
N VAL A 107 7.01 -0.05 -13.97
CA VAL A 107 8.20 0.25 -13.19
C VAL A 107 9.36 -0.65 -13.67
N THR A 108 10.30 -0.07 -14.39
CA THR A 108 11.44 -0.80 -14.98
C THR A 108 12.71 -0.76 -14.14
N TRP A 109 12.74 0.07 -13.10
CA TRP A 109 13.83 0.17 -12.15
C TRP A 109 13.60 -0.69 -10.92
N ASP A 110 14.68 -0.97 -10.17
CA ASP A 110 14.59 -1.70 -8.92
C ASP A 110 14.27 -0.72 -7.77
N TRP A 111 13.28 -1.08 -6.95
CA TRP A 111 13.05 -0.40 -5.69
C TRP A 111 14.16 -0.71 -4.71
N HIS A 112 14.50 0.26 -3.87
CA HIS A 112 15.42 0.02 -2.77
C HIS A 112 14.65 -0.53 -1.55
N TYR A 113 15.19 -1.57 -0.95
CA TYR A 113 14.69 -2.17 0.28
C TYR A 113 15.77 -2.09 1.34
N PHE A 114 15.40 -1.72 2.53
CA PHE A 114 16.32 -1.82 3.66
C PHE A 114 16.41 -3.29 4.08
N THR A 115 17.50 -3.96 3.79
CA THR A 115 17.67 -5.41 3.99
C THR A 115 18.11 -5.77 5.39
N GLU A 116 18.84 -4.88 6.04
CA GLU A 116 19.36 -5.09 7.39
C GLU A 116 18.24 -5.12 8.43
N LYS A 117 18.15 -6.20 9.20
CA LYS A 117 17.09 -6.38 10.21
C LYS A 117 17.20 -5.42 11.39
N THR A 118 18.41 -4.98 11.72
CA THR A 118 18.74 -3.99 12.76
C THR A 118 19.73 -2.99 12.20
N ASN A 119 19.72 -1.74 12.69
CA ASN A 119 20.48 -0.64 12.10
C ASN A 119 20.19 -0.49 10.59
N SER A 120 18.91 -0.58 10.24
CA SER A 120 18.43 -0.66 8.86
C SER A 120 18.77 0.61 8.05
N PHE A 121 18.89 1.76 8.70
CA PHE A 121 18.98 3.04 8.00
C PHE A 121 20.40 3.58 7.96
N PRO A 122 20.84 4.14 6.80
CA PRO A 122 22.09 4.89 6.67
C PRO A 122 22.15 6.07 7.64
N LYS A 123 23.37 6.40 8.07
CA LYS A 123 23.62 7.52 9.02
C LYS A 123 23.13 8.85 8.49
N GLU A 124 23.17 9.05 7.18
CA GLU A 124 22.74 10.27 6.49
C GLU A 124 21.24 10.50 6.67
N ILE A 125 20.43 9.45 6.60
CA ILE A 125 18.98 9.53 6.86
C ILE A 125 18.73 9.90 8.33
N ILE A 126 19.42 9.24 9.26
CA ILE A 126 19.29 9.52 10.69
C ILE A 126 19.67 10.98 10.99
N LYS A 127 20.77 11.45 10.42
CA LYS A 127 21.22 12.85 10.57
C LYS A 127 20.16 13.83 10.07
N SER A 128 19.61 13.59 8.87
CA SER A 128 18.56 14.45 8.31
C SER A 128 17.30 14.48 9.18
N ILE A 129 16.90 13.34 9.76
CA ILE A 129 15.76 13.29 10.70
C ILE A 129 16.05 14.15 11.93
N CYS A 130 17.24 14.03 12.52
CA CYS A 130 17.64 14.82 13.68
C CYS A 130 17.64 16.32 13.37
N GLU A 131 18.18 16.72 12.22
CA GLU A 131 18.23 18.11 11.77
C GLU A 131 16.83 18.70 11.52
N ILE A 132 15.94 17.95 10.83
CA ILE A 132 14.59 18.40 10.52
C ILE A 132 13.73 18.49 11.78
N SER A 133 13.82 17.50 12.65
CA SER A 133 12.96 17.40 13.83
C SER A 133 13.56 18.04 15.09
N GLY A 134 14.84 18.44 15.08
CA GLY A 134 15.50 19.06 16.22
C GLY A 134 15.70 18.10 17.41
N VAL A 135 15.87 16.79 17.14
CA VAL A 135 16.11 15.76 18.17
C VAL A 135 17.51 15.19 18.07
N ASN A 136 17.96 14.50 19.12
CA ASN A 136 19.34 13.98 19.19
C ASN A 136 19.52 12.57 18.62
N GLY A 137 18.42 11.94 18.12
CA GLY A 137 18.45 10.58 17.59
C GLY A 137 17.10 10.08 17.16
N ILE A 138 17.06 8.82 16.80
CA ILE A 138 15.83 8.08 16.45
C ILE A 138 15.70 6.84 17.33
N LEU A 139 14.49 6.31 17.46
CA LEU A 139 14.22 5.01 18.07
C LEU A 139 13.92 3.99 16.99
N GLY A 140 14.05 2.71 17.33
CA GLY A 140 13.78 1.61 16.42
C GLY A 140 14.95 1.30 15.50
N ASN A 141 15.04 1.93 14.34
CA ASN A 141 16.04 1.68 13.30
C ASN A 141 16.15 0.19 12.93
N LYS A 142 14.99 -0.45 12.70
CA LYS A 142 14.92 -1.89 12.42
C LYS A 142 13.67 -2.28 11.63
N HIS A 143 13.63 -3.55 11.20
CA HIS A 143 12.41 -4.16 10.69
C HIS A 143 11.45 -4.45 11.85
N ALA A 144 10.20 -4.03 11.72
CA ALA A 144 9.15 -4.34 12.68
C ALA A 144 7.74 -4.15 12.10
N SER A 145 6.75 -4.74 12.77
CA SER A 145 5.37 -4.31 12.60
C SER A 145 5.12 -3.01 13.35
N GLY A 146 4.18 -2.19 12.83
CA GLY A 146 3.87 -0.90 13.46
C GLY A 146 3.19 -1.01 14.83
N ILE A 147 2.67 -2.18 15.21
CA ILE A 147 2.10 -2.41 16.55
C ILE A 147 3.24 -2.72 17.51
N GLU A 148 4.06 -3.72 17.19
CA GLU A 148 5.16 -4.17 18.04
C GLU A 148 6.17 -3.05 18.34
N ILE A 149 6.52 -2.26 17.33
CA ILE A 149 7.52 -1.21 17.54
C ILE A 149 7.02 -0.03 18.37
N ILE A 150 5.72 0.27 18.29
CA ILE A 150 5.11 1.28 19.16
C ILE A 150 5.02 0.76 20.60
N GLU A 151 4.70 -0.52 20.78
CA GLU A 151 4.68 -1.15 22.09
C GLU A 151 6.08 -1.13 22.74
N GLU A 152 7.13 -1.41 21.95
CA GLU A 152 8.51 -1.43 22.42
C GLU A 152 9.06 -0.03 22.77
N PHE A 153 8.77 0.97 21.96
CA PHE A 153 9.41 2.28 22.05
C PHE A 153 8.48 3.43 22.42
N GLY A 154 7.17 3.20 22.55
CA GLY A 154 6.19 4.27 22.77
C GLY A 154 6.47 5.11 23.99
N GLN A 155 6.81 4.49 25.12
CA GLN A 155 7.14 5.21 26.37
C GLN A 155 8.41 6.06 26.19
N LEU A 156 9.49 5.48 25.67
CA LEU A 156 10.74 6.19 25.46
C LEU A 156 10.58 7.34 24.44
N HIS A 157 9.74 7.15 23.43
CA HIS A 157 9.38 8.20 22.48
C HIS A 157 8.71 9.40 23.16
N VAL A 158 7.73 9.15 24.04
CA VAL A 158 7.03 10.22 24.79
C VAL A 158 8.01 10.98 25.69
N GLU A 159 8.93 10.28 26.35
CA GLU A 159 9.94 10.87 27.26
C GLU A 159 11.02 11.68 26.52
N THR A 160 11.45 11.23 25.33
CA THR A 160 12.60 11.80 24.63
C THR A 160 12.24 12.66 23.42
N SER A 161 11.02 12.54 22.94
CA SER A 161 10.56 13.09 21.64
C SER A 161 11.35 12.59 20.43
N MET A 162 12.15 11.53 20.55
CA MET A 162 12.83 10.91 19.42
C MET A 162 11.82 10.10 18.58
N PRO A 163 11.68 10.34 17.27
CA PRO A 163 10.72 9.60 16.44
C PRO A 163 11.10 8.11 16.32
N ILE A 164 10.09 7.24 16.25
CA ILE A 164 10.28 5.80 16.08
C ILE A 164 10.34 5.53 14.57
N CYS A 165 11.54 5.22 14.06
CA CYS A 165 11.79 4.95 12.65
C CYS A 165 11.96 3.45 12.42
N TYR A 166 11.25 2.90 11.44
CA TYR A 166 11.27 1.48 11.14
C TYR A 166 10.90 1.20 9.69
N THR A 167 11.15 -0.02 9.24
CA THR A 167 10.78 -0.51 7.91
C THR A 167 10.10 -1.87 7.99
N SER A 168 9.64 -2.38 6.86
CA SER A 168 9.03 -3.69 6.70
C SER A 168 9.55 -4.38 5.43
N ALA A 169 8.87 -5.39 4.94
CA ALA A 169 9.25 -6.09 3.70
C ALA A 169 9.08 -5.24 2.43
N ASP A 170 8.25 -4.19 2.50
CA ASP A 170 8.01 -3.28 1.37
C ASP A 170 9.11 -2.22 1.24
N SER A 171 9.17 -1.53 0.10
CA SER A 171 10.03 -0.37 -0.12
C SER A 171 9.49 0.87 0.59
N VAL A 172 9.62 0.91 1.90
CA VAL A 172 9.02 1.95 2.76
C VAL A 172 9.96 2.43 3.85
N PHE A 173 9.82 3.70 4.21
CA PHE A 173 10.37 4.32 5.40
C PHE A 173 9.22 4.79 6.29
N GLN A 174 9.12 4.29 7.52
CA GLN A 174 7.98 4.55 8.39
C GLN A 174 8.42 5.30 9.65
N ILE A 175 7.67 6.34 10.03
CA ILE A 175 7.91 7.14 11.22
C ILE A 175 6.66 7.09 12.10
N ALA A 176 6.75 6.46 13.27
CA ALA A 176 5.70 6.53 14.26
C ALA A 176 6.02 7.61 15.30
N ALA A 177 4.99 8.39 15.66
CA ALA A 177 5.09 9.41 16.70
C ALA A 177 3.74 9.61 17.42
N HIS A 178 3.82 9.97 18.69
CA HIS A 178 2.66 10.24 19.51
C HIS A 178 2.06 11.60 19.17
N GLU A 179 0.77 11.65 18.86
CA GLU A 179 0.11 12.86 18.32
C GLU A 179 0.21 14.08 19.25
N THR A 180 0.19 13.86 20.55
CA THR A 180 0.23 14.96 21.54
C THR A 180 1.65 15.25 21.98
N ALA A 181 2.47 14.23 22.29
CA ALA A 181 3.80 14.43 22.85
C ALA A 181 4.81 14.92 21.81
N PHE A 182 4.74 14.39 20.58
CA PHE A 182 5.58 14.84 19.47
C PHE A 182 4.90 15.93 18.64
N GLY A 183 3.60 15.82 18.46
CA GLY A 183 2.79 16.69 17.60
C GLY A 183 2.51 16.08 16.23
N LEU A 184 1.22 16.03 15.86
CA LEU A 184 0.80 15.48 14.56
C LEU A 184 1.36 16.30 13.39
N ASP A 185 1.26 17.62 13.45
CA ASP A 185 1.76 18.51 12.39
C ASP A 185 3.28 18.41 12.26
N ARG A 186 4.02 18.28 13.37
CA ARG A 186 5.47 18.06 13.36
C ARG A 186 5.85 16.73 12.71
N LEU A 187 5.08 15.67 12.96
CA LEU A 187 5.27 14.39 12.27
C LEU A 187 5.06 14.53 10.75
N TYR A 188 4.02 15.24 10.35
CA TYR A 188 3.74 15.45 8.92
C TYR A 188 4.84 16.30 8.26
N GLU A 189 5.27 17.38 8.90
CA GLU A 189 6.36 18.22 8.42
C GLU A 189 7.67 17.43 8.27
N LEU A 190 8.00 16.58 9.26
CA LEU A 190 9.17 15.71 9.19
C LEU A 190 9.08 14.76 7.99
N CYS A 191 7.95 14.07 7.81
CA CYS A 191 7.76 13.15 6.69
C CYS A 191 7.82 13.87 5.34
N GLU A 192 7.20 15.03 5.21
CA GLU A 192 7.19 15.83 3.99
C GLU A 192 8.59 16.30 3.60
N LYS A 193 9.35 16.86 4.54
CA LYS A 193 10.72 17.33 4.29
C LYS A 193 11.71 16.20 4.01
N LEU A 194 11.49 15.02 4.61
CA LEU A 194 12.36 13.86 4.43
C LEU A 194 12.07 13.13 3.10
N SER A 195 10.82 13.15 2.61
CA SER A 195 10.37 12.39 1.45
C SER A 195 11.22 12.56 0.20
N PRO A 196 11.66 13.76 -0.21
CA PRO A 196 12.50 13.91 -1.40
C PRO A 196 13.83 13.14 -1.32
N MET A 197 14.47 13.14 -0.14
CA MET A 197 15.69 12.38 0.10
C MET A 197 15.43 10.87 0.00
N ILE A 198 14.39 10.38 0.66
CA ILE A 198 14.02 8.97 0.66
C ILE A 198 13.65 8.51 -0.75
N HIS A 199 12.87 9.28 -1.48
CA HIS A 199 12.49 8.96 -2.86
C HIS A 199 13.68 8.95 -3.83
N SER A 200 14.71 9.79 -3.60
CA SER A 200 15.93 9.78 -4.42
C SER A 200 16.73 8.48 -4.30
N LEU A 201 16.47 7.69 -3.26
CA LEU A 201 17.02 6.36 -3.05
C LEU A 201 16.16 5.24 -3.69
N ASN A 202 15.16 5.57 -4.48
CA ASN A 202 14.16 4.63 -5.02
C ASN A 202 13.34 3.91 -3.92
N ILE A 203 13.08 4.57 -2.81
CA ILE A 203 12.15 4.06 -1.79
C ILE A 203 10.77 4.63 -2.08
N GLY A 204 9.80 3.75 -2.25
CA GLY A 204 8.49 4.10 -2.80
C GLY A 204 7.65 5.01 -1.92
N ARG A 205 7.78 4.91 -0.59
CA ARG A 205 6.93 5.69 0.34
C ARG A 205 7.63 6.05 1.63
N VAL A 206 7.31 7.25 2.13
CA VAL A 206 7.48 7.62 3.53
C VAL A 206 6.10 7.59 4.19
N ILE A 207 5.97 6.96 5.36
CA ILE A 207 4.68 6.79 6.02
C ILE A 207 4.71 7.42 7.41
N ALA A 208 3.87 8.42 7.61
CA ALA A 208 3.54 8.93 8.94
C ALA A 208 2.57 7.98 9.65
N ARG A 209 2.96 7.48 10.81
CA ARG A 209 2.18 6.56 11.64
C ARG A 209 1.89 7.14 13.01
N PRO A 210 0.93 8.05 13.13
CA PRO A 210 0.58 8.65 14.41
C PRO A 210 -0.10 7.63 15.32
N PHE A 211 0.16 7.78 16.62
CA PHE A 211 -0.46 6.96 17.65
C PHE A 211 -0.79 7.79 18.89
N LEU A 212 -1.62 7.26 19.76
CA LEU A 212 -2.03 7.80 21.05
C LEU A 212 -1.99 6.69 22.12
N GLY A 213 -2.13 7.10 23.37
CA GLY A 213 -2.18 6.21 24.53
C GLY A 213 -1.05 6.47 25.51
N SER A 214 -0.88 5.55 26.44
CA SER A 214 0.19 5.55 27.42
C SER A 214 0.60 4.10 27.72
N LYS A 215 1.66 3.93 28.50
CA LYS A 215 2.10 2.62 28.95
C LYS A 215 1.00 1.90 29.76
N ASP A 216 0.21 2.65 30.51
CA ASP A 216 -0.82 2.09 31.38
C ASP A 216 -2.14 1.80 30.64
N GLU A 217 -2.47 2.61 29.64
CA GLU A 217 -3.71 2.49 28.85
C GLU A 217 -3.53 1.64 27.58
N GLY A 218 -2.30 1.29 27.23
CA GLY A 218 -1.92 0.69 25.96
C GLY A 218 -1.84 1.71 24.83
N TRP A 219 -1.03 1.38 23.82
CA TRP A 219 -0.82 2.22 22.64
C TRP A 219 -1.82 1.88 21.53
N ARG A 220 -2.33 2.87 20.83
CA ARG A 220 -3.23 2.68 19.69
C ARG A 220 -2.86 3.58 18.53
N ARG A 221 -2.77 3.00 17.36
CA ARG A 221 -2.60 3.77 16.10
C ARG A 221 -3.90 4.55 15.85
N THR A 222 -3.73 5.77 15.33
CA THR A 222 -4.86 6.60 14.93
C THR A 222 -5.17 6.46 13.45
N LYS A 223 -6.29 7.01 13.02
CA LYS A 223 -6.67 7.09 11.60
C LYS A 223 -5.97 8.22 10.83
N ASN A 224 -5.14 9.01 11.51
CA ASN A 224 -4.38 10.13 10.92
C ASN A 224 -3.09 9.67 10.21
N ARG A 225 -3.02 8.39 9.78
CA ARG A 225 -1.96 7.90 8.92
C ARG A 225 -1.94 8.70 7.63
N LYS A 226 -0.73 9.08 7.19
CA LYS A 226 -0.51 9.74 5.92
C LYS A 226 0.68 9.11 5.20
N ASP A 227 0.46 8.73 3.94
CA ASP A 227 1.49 8.16 3.08
C ASP A 227 1.98 9.26 2.13
N TYR A 228 3.30 9.44 2.06
CA TYR A 228 3.99 10.29 1.12
C TYR A 228 4.63 9.39 0.08
N ALA A 229 3.89 9.12 -0.99
CA ALA A 229 4.35 8.27 -2.08
C ALA A 229 5.24 9.04 -3.06
N MET A 230 6.15 8.33 -3.71
CA MET A 230 6.88 8.87 -4.85
C MET A 230 5.88 9.27 -5.95
N VAL A 231 6.12 10.43 -6.55
CA VAL A 231 5.31 10.88 -7.70
C VAL A 231 5.69 10.04 -8.92
N PRO A 232 4.74 9.55 -9.73
CA PRO A 232 5.06 8.87 -10.98
C PRO A 232 6.01 9.72 -11.83
N PRO A 233 7.17 9.19 -12.25
CA PRO A 233 8.20 9.99 -12.96
C PRO A 233 7.83 10.34 -14.40
N SER A 234 6.78 9.71 -14.93
CA SER A 234 6.26 9.95 -16.27
C SER A 234 4.74 10.10 -16.27
N PRO A 235 4.13 10.59 -17.35
CA PRO A 235 2.68 10.69 -17.45
C PRO A 235 1.99 9.33 -17.33
N VAL A 236 0.88 9.31 -16.60
CA VAL A 236 0.01 8.16 -16.38
C VAL A 236 -1.42 8.47 -16.81
N LEU A 237 -2.33 7.50 -16.75
CA LEU A 237 -3.73 7.61 -17.18
C LEU A 237 -4.41 8.89 -16.67
N ILE A 238 -4.23 9.25 -15.40
CA ILE A 238 -4.83 10.46 -14.81
C ILE A 238 -4.31 11.75 -15.46
N ASP A 239 -3.04 11.78 -15.88
CA ASP A 239 -2.47 12.92 -16.59
C ASP A 239 -3.10 13.07 -17.99
N TRP A 240 -3.26 11.95 -18.70
CA TRP A 240 -3.88 11.95 -20.04
C TRP A 240 -5.37 12.34 -19.97
N VAL A 241 -6.09 11.86 -18.96
CA VAL A 241 -7.48 12.26 -18.71
C VAL A 241 -7.57 13.77 -18.47
N LYS A 242 -6.67 14.30 -17.65
CA LYS A 242 -6.60 15.74 -17.36
C LYS A 242 -6.24 16.55 -18.60
N ALA A 243 -5.24 16.13 -19.37
CA ALA A 243 -4.83 16.76 -20.63
C ALA A 243 -5.96 16.78 -21.68
N ALA A 244 -6.85 15.79 -21.66
CA ALA A 244 -8.05 15.74 -22.50
C ALA A 244 -9.21 16.61 -21.97
N GLY A 245 -8.98 17.47 -20.97
CA GLY A 245 -9.98 18.37 -20.40
C GLY A 245 -11.06 17.65 -19.58
N ARG A 246 -10.77 16.44 -19.09
CA ARG A 246 -11.68 15.64 -18.27
C ARG A 246 -11.30 15.76 -16.78
N LYS A 247 -12.24 15.34 -15.92
CA LYS A 247 -12.04 15.31 -14.46
C LYS A 247 -11.70 13.91 -14.00
N THR A 248 -10.87 13.84 -12.97
CA THR A 248 -10.45 12.62 -12.30
C THR A 248 -10.96 12.60 -10.87
N TYR A 249 -11.56 11.48 -10.49
CA TYR A 249 -12.07 11.22 -9.16
C TYR A 249 -11.32 10.02 -8.59
N SER A 250 -10.78 10.16 -7.40
CA SER A 250 -10.18 9.04 -6.69
C SER A 250 -11.00 8.66 -5.47
N ILE A 251 -11.22 7.37 -5.31
CA ILE A 251 -11.93 6.76 -4.18
C ILE A 251 -10.96 5.80 -3.50
N GLY A 252 -10.74 5.97 -2.20
CA GLY A 252 -9.81 5.15 -1.42
C GLY A 252 -8.35 5.62 -1.50
N LYS A 253 -7.43 4.68 -1.71
CA LYS A 253 -5.98 4.92 -1.68
C LYS A 253 -5.41 5.62 -2.92
N ILE A 254 -6.17 5.71 -3.99
CA ILE A 254 -5.67 6.16 -5.30
C ILE A 254 -4.99 7.53 -5.21
N GLY A 255 -5.61 8.46 -4.46
CA GLY A 255 -5.03 9.80 -4.26
C GLY A 255 -3.62 9.74 -3.68
N ASP A 256 -3.39 8.90 -2.69
CA ASP A 256 -2.07 8.76 -2.05
C ASP A 256 -1.07 8.06 -2.96
N ILE A 257 -1.48 7.00 -3.68
CA ILE A 257 -0.62 6.23 -4.60
C ILE A 257 -0.08 7.12 -5.73
N PHE A 258 -0.89 8.05 -6.21
CA PHE A 258 -0.50 9.00 -7.25
C PHE A 258 -0.10 10.39 -6.72
N SER A 259 0.16 10.50 -5.40
CA SER A 259 0.58 11.75 -4.74
C SER A 259 -0.32 12.94 -5.06
N MET A 260 -1.63 12.71 -5.16
CA MET A 260 -2.66 13.68 -5.53
C MET A 260 -2.46 14.36 -6.90
N ARG A 261 -1.52 13.84 -7.73
CA ARG A 261 -1.21 14.41 -9.04
C ARG A 261 -2.44 14.36 -9.95
N ASN A 262 -2.86 15.53 -10.44
CA ASN A 262 -3.98 15.67 -11.39
C ASN A 262 -5.31 15.01 -10.95
N ILE A 263 -5.54 14.88 -9.64
CA ILE A 263 -6.79 14.40 -9.07
C ILE A 263 -7.64 15.59 -8.67
N ASP A 264 -8.85 15.69 -9.25
CA ASP A 264 -9.77 16.81 -8.98
C ASP A 264 -10.54 16.59 -7.67
N PHE A 265 -10.90 15.33 -7.35
CA PHE A 265 -11.67 14.97 -6.16
C PHE A 265 -11.11 13.69 -5.56
N ASN A 266 -10.97 13.67 -4.24
CA ASN A 266 -10.47 12.53 -3.49
C ASN A 266 -11.38 12.23 -2.30
N VAL A 267 -11.79 10.97 -2.16
CA VAL A 267 -12.61 10.49 -1.05
C VAL A 267 -11.88 9.37 -0.32
N LYS A 268 -11.81 9.49 1.00
CA LYS A 268 -11.29 8.45 1.91
C LYS A 268 -12.40 8.03 2.87
N GLY A 269 -12.33 6.81 3.36
CA GLY A 269 -13.32 6.27 4.30
C GLY A 269 -13.08 4.79 4.58
N SER A 270 -14.02 4.16 5.26
CA SER A 270 -14.09 2.70 5.39
C SER A 270 -14.49 2.07 4.05
N ASP A 271 -14.29 0.76 3.89
CA ASP A 271 -14.68 0.06 2.66
C ASP A 271 -16.18 0.23 2.34
N ALA A 272 -17.02 0.25 3.37
CA ALA A 272 -18.46 0.51 3.21
C ALA A 272 -18.74 1.92 2.69
N ASP A 273 -18.07 2.95 3.24
CA ASP A 273 -18.20 4.34 2.78
C ASP A 273 -17.73 4.48 1.33
N LEU A 274 -16.62 3.83 0.98
CA LEU A 274 -16.04 3.88 -0.36
C LEU A 274 -16.95 3.20 -1.40
N MET A 275 -17.55 2.06 -1.06
CA MET A 275 -18.53 1.41 -1.93
C MET A 275 -19.78 2.25 -2.13
N GLN A 276 -20.29 2.89 -1.06
CA GLN A 276 -21.40 3.83 -1.18
C GLN A 276 -21.04 5.01 -2.11
N LYS A 277 -19.82 5.56 -1.97
CA LYS A 277 -19.36 6.64 -2.84
C LYS A 277 -19.21 6.21 -4.30
N LEU A 278 -18.79 4.98 -4.55
CA LEU A 278 -18.75 4.43 -5.91
C LEU A 278 -20.18 4.37 -6.51
N GLU A 279 -21.15 3.86 -5.74
CA GLU A 279 -22.55 3.79 -6.17
C GLU A 279 -23.16 5.19 -6.47
N GLU A 280 -22.86 6.20 -5.66
CA GLU A 280 -23.33 7.59 -5.87
C GLU A 280 -22.80 8.19 -7.21
N HIS A 281 -21.73 7.64 -7.76
CA HIS A 281 -21.11 8.10 -9.01
C HIS A 281 -21.43 7.23 -10.22
N THR A 282 -22.06 6.07 -10.04
CA THR A 282 -22.52 5.22 -11.16
C THR A 282 -23.89 5.64 -11.65
#